data_4539f9551e86424c4671526cfed5b7c2
#
_entry.id   4539f9551e86424c4671526cfed5b7c2
#
_cell.length_a   1.000
_cell.length_b   1.000
_cell.length_c   1.000
_cell.angle_alpha   90.00
_cell.angle_beta   90.00
_cell.angle_gamma   90.00
#
_symmetry.space_group_name_H-M   'P 1'
#
loop_
_entity.id
_entity.type
_entity.pdbx_description
1 polymer ?
#
loop_
_entity_poly.entity_id
_entity_poly.type
_entity_poly.pdbx_seq_one_letter_code
_entity_poly.pdbx_strand_id
1 'polypeptide(L)'
;MNPPMNPPMRFNDRRHFLHQAAAGCAVLGGLGAVPAAQAQFRVEISGIGASQIPVAIAPFRDEDRAAVPISQVIRADLKRSGLFRIVPAAGEAIDELSRPDFPGWRNRGADALAGGSATRLADGRHDLRYRLWDVVKGADLLGQSLAVPREDLRRAAHRIADEIYQKLTGERGIFSTRIAYVSKSAGRYTLFVADADGEGAKVAVGGAQPIISPAWSPDGGDLAYVSFESGKPVVYVQDVSSGQRRVVASFKGSNSAPAWSPDGSQIAVTLTRDGNSEIYLVGRNGGGEPRRLTQASSIETEAAWSSDGRSIYFVSDRGGGPQIYRMGAAGGNAERVTFSGSYNISPALSPDGRWMAYITRNGGGAFRLQLMDLSSGTVTALTDTNDDESPSFAPNSRLIIYASRSGGRDVLMTTTLDGSIKARLSPPMVDVREPVWGPFGR
;
A
#
# COMPACT_ATOMS: atom_id res chain seq x y z
N MET A 1 -44.82 0.05 42.00
CA MET A 1 -44.90 1.51 41.79
C MET A 1 -43.70 1.89 40.93
N ASN A 2 -43.95 2.12 39.64
CA ASN A 2 -42.91 2.56 38.69
C ASN A 2 -42.91 4.09 38.65
N PRO A 3 -41.77 4.76 38.57
CA PRO A 3 -41.69 6.19 38.26
C PRO A 3 -41.79 6.45 36.76
N PRO A 4 -42.22 7.65 36.33
CA PRO A 4 -42.66 7.91 34.98
C PRO A 4 -41.53 8.21 33.97
N MET A 5 -41.81 7.84 32.71
CA MET A 5 -40.97 8.16 31.54
C MET A 5 -41.08 9.66 31.19
N ASN A 6 -39.93 10.28 30.89
CA ASN A 6 -39.83 11.59 30.26
C ASN A 6 -39.85 11.48 28.72
N PRO A 7 -40.51 12.44 28.02
CA PRO A 7 -40.66 12.42 26.58
C PRO A 7 -39.41 12.95 25.83
N PRO A 8 -39.31 12.68 24.50
CA PRO A 8 -38.12 13.01 23.71
C PRO A 8 -38.06 14.48 23.34
N MET A 9 -36.85 15.05 23.42
CA MET A 9 -36.54 16.41 22.93
C MET A 9 -36.49 16.45 21.41
N ARG A 10 -37.25 17.38 20.83
CA ARG A 10 -37.25 17.74 19.42
C ARG A 10 -36.06 18.68 19.14
N PHE A 11 -35.29 18.36 18.11
CA PHE A 11 -34.37 19.30 17.49
C PHE A 11 -35.12 20.33 16.66
N ASN A 12 -34.87 21.61 16.93
CA ASN A 12 -35.34 22.73 16.12
C ASN A 12 -34.20 23.41 15.43
N ASP A 13 -34.41 23.68 14.15
CA ASP A 13 -33.68 24.46 13.19
C ASP A 13 -33.03 25.77 13.72
N ARG A 14 -31.84 26.09 13.24
CA ARG A 14 -31.41 27.49 13.02
C ARG A 14 -30.61 27.61 11.74
N ARG A 15 -31.29 28.05 10.68
CA ARG A 15 -30.71 28.75 9.52
C ARG A 15 -30.56 30.24 9.87
N HIS A 16 -29.62 30.87 9.11
CA HIS A 16 -29.38 32.30 8.91
C HIS A 16 -28.35 32.97 9.82
N PHE A 17 -27.22 33.32 9.20
CA PHE A 17 -26.81 34.72 9.08
C PHE A 17 -25.80 34.90 7.93
N LEU A 18 -26.26 35.48 6.82
CA LEU A 18 -25.49 36.22 5.84
C LEU A 18 -25.38 37.70 6.33
N HIS A 19 -24.22 38.35 6.23
CA HIS A 19 -24.11 39.71 5.71
C HIS A 19 -22.66 40.14 5.52
N GLN A 20 -22.38 40.53 4.33
CA GLN A 20 -21.50 41.48 3.63
C GLN A 20 -20.74 42.47 4.51
N ALA A 21 -19.47 42.68 4.17
CA ALA A 21 -18.86 44.00 4.11
C ALA A 21 -17.75 44.03 3.05
N ALA A 22 -17.97 44.81 2.01
CA ALA A 22 -16.98 45.23 1.03
C ALA A 22 -16.25 46.46 1.55
N ALA A 23 -14.92 46.50 1.43
CA ALA A 23 -14.15 47.76 1.39
C ALA A 23 -12.90 47.56 0.54
N GLY A 24 -12.79 48.32 -0.53
CA GLY A 24 -11.68 48.33 -1.45
C GLY A 24 -10.49 49.12 -0.90
N CYS A 25 -9.30 48.75 -1.38
CA CYS A 25 -8.14 49.63 -1.50
C CYS A 25 -7.35 49.20 -2.73
N ALA A 26 -7.27 50.10 -3.67
CA ALA A 26 -6.38 50.07 -4.83
C ALA A 26 -4.95 50.41 -4.37
N VAL A 27 -3.97 49.61 -4.78
CA VAL A 27 -2.55 50.02 -4.82
C VAL A 27 -1.91 49.50 -6.10
N LEU A 28 -1.23 50.43 -6.74
CA LEU A 28 -0.52 50.35 -8.00
C LEU A 28 0.68 49.38 -8.03
N GLY A 29 0.84 48.73 -9.17
CA GLY A 29 2.06 48.72 -9.96
C GLY A 29 3.25 47.93 -9.44
N GLY A 30 3.47 46.77 -10.06
CA GLY A 30 4.72 46.04 -10.10
C GLY A 30 4.65 44.92 -11.14
N LEU A 31 5.08 45.22 -12.39
CA LEU A 31 5.26 44.20 -13.45
C LEU A 31 6.46 43.31 -13.07
N GLY A 32 6.21 42.31 -12.26
CA GLY A 32 7.10 41.18 -12.08
C GLY A 32 6.74 40.07 -13.08
N ALA A 33 7.67 39.71 -13.97
CA ALA A 33 7.52 38.58 -14.87
C ALA A 33 7.26 37.31 -14.03
N VAL A 34 6.03 36.81 -14.10
CA VAL A 34 5.64 35.50 -13.55
C VAL A 34 6.28 34.48 -14.48
N PRO A 35 7.15 33.54 -13.98
CA PRO A 35 7.60 32.43 -14.80
C PRO A 35 6.35 31.65 -15.20
N ALA A 36 6.23 31.35 -16.50
CA ALA A 36 5.15 30.52 -17.03
C ALA A 36 5.16 29.18 -16.27
N ALA A 37 4.22 29.00 -15.37
CA ALA A 37 3.95 27.72 -14.75
C ALA A 37 3.60 26.78 -15.90
N GLN A 38 4.47 25.80 -16.17
CA GLN A 38 4.16 24.72 -17.04
C GLN A 38 2.89 24.06 -16.46
N ALA A 39 1.81 24.11 -17.22
CA ALA A 39 0.56 23.47 -16.84
C ALA A 39 0.82 21.97 -16.71
N GLN A 40 1.07 21.54 -15.48
CA GLN A 40 1.18 20.16 -15.13
C GLN A 40 -0.20 19.54 -15.36
N PHE A 41 -0.27 18.53 -16.19
CA PHE A 41 -1.51 17.80 -16.46
C PHE A 41 -1.93 17.11 -15.14
N ARG A 42 -2.81 17.74 -14.39
CA ARG A 42 -3.34 17.23 -13.14
C ARG A 42 -4.70 16.61 -13.41
N VAL A 43 -4.76 15.30 -13.48
CA VAL A 43 -6.05 14.58 -13.52
C VAL A 43 -6.51 14.42 -12.07
N GLU A 44 -7.50 15.19 -11.66
CA GLU A 44 -8.22 14.93 -10.41
C GLU A 44 -9.22 13.80 -10.66
N ILE A 45 -8.91 12.61 -10.17
CA ILE A 45 -9.81 11.46 -10.23
C ILE A 45 -10.67 11.51 -8.97
N SER A 46 -11.90 11.92 -9.10
CA SER A 46 -12.89 11.90 -8.03
C SER A 46 -14.10 11.06 -8.45
N GLY A 47 -14.30 9.93 -7.78
CA GLY A 47 -15.56 9.18 -7.82
C GLY A 47 -15.71 8.16 -8.93
N ILE A 48 -16.74 7.34 -8.80
CA ILE A 48 -17.19 6.36 -9.79
C ILE A 48 -17.53 7.09 -11.11
N GLY A 49 -16.71 6.88 -12.14
CA GLY A 49 -16.87 7.53 -13.44
C GLY A 49 -15.74 8.47 -13.87
N ALA A 50 -14.67 8.62 -13.07
CA ALA A 50 -13.46 9.29 -13.52
C ALA A 50 -12.91 8.56 -14.75
N SER A 51 -12.79 9.26 -15.89
CA SER A 51 -12.32 8.68 -17.14
C SER A 51 -10.88 8.19 -16.95
N GLN A 52 -10.67 6.88 -17.07
CA GLN A 52 -9.32 6.31 -17.10
C GLN A 52 -8.52 6.96 -18.23
N ILE A 53 -7.23 7.19 -17.99
CA ILE A 53 -6.30 7.71 -19.01
C ILE A 53 -6.10 6.64 -20.10
N PRO A 54 -6.49 6.87 -21.36
CA PRO A 54 -6.30 5.91 -22.42
C PRO A 54 -4.83 5.88 -22.84
N VAL A 55 -4.12 4.78 -22.56
CA VAL A 55 -2.70 4.62 -22.91
C VAL A 55 -2.49 3.38 -23.77
N ALA A 56 -1.71 3.52 -24.83
CA ALA A 56 -1.19 2.41 -25.62
C ALA A 56 0.27 2.13 -25.22
N ILE A 57 0.59 0.85 -24.99
CA ILE A 57 1.96 0.39 -24.79
C ILE A 57 2.27 -0.58 -25.92
N ALA A 58 3.05 -0.12 -26.89
CA ALA A 58 3.47 -0.94 -28.02
C ALA A 58 4.45 -2.03 -27.58
N PRO A 59 4.52 -3.19 -28.27
CA PRO A 59 5.62 -4.12 -28.09
C PRO A 59 6.97 -3.42 -28.30
N PHE A 60 7.94 -3.71 -27.45
CA PHE A 60 9.28 -3.16 -27.60
C PHE A 60 10.01 -3.95 -28.67
N ARG A 61 10.78 -3.27 -29.50
CA ARG A 61 11.63 -3.94 -30.47
C ARG A 61 12.60 -4.88 -29.74
N ASP A 62 12.77 -6.08 -30.25
CA ASP A 62 13.63 -7.15 -29.75
C ASP A 62 13.24 -7.71 -28.34
N GLU A 63 12.07 -7.34 -27.77
CA GLU A 63 11.64 -7.88 -26.47
C GLU A 63 11.33 -9.38 -26.51
N ASP A 64 11.05 -9.95 -27.65
CA ASP A 64 10.87 -11.40 -27.88
C ASP A 64 12.15 -12.21 -27.59
N ARG A 65 13.31 -11.57 -27.71
CA ARG A 65 14.61 -12.13 -27.37
C ARG A 65 15.04 -11.88 -25.92
N ALA A 66 14.30 -11.02 -25.23
CA ALA A 66 14.51 -10.76 -23.82
C ALA A 66 13.85 -11.88 -22.98
N ALA A 67 14.36 -12.10 -21.75
CA ALA A 67 13.80 -13.09 -20.85
C ALA A 67 12.43 -12.69 -20.27
N VAL A 68 12.01 -11.44 -20.49
CA VAL A 68 10.81 -10.83 -19.91
C VAL A 68 10.07 -10.05 -20.99
N PRO A 69 8.76 -10.22 -21.14
CA PRO A 69 7.94 -9.42 -22.06
C PRO A 69 7.69 -8.02 -21.46
N ILE A 70 8.62 -7.10 -21.71
CA ILE A 70 8.68 -5.76 -21.10
C ILE A 70 7.36 -5.02 -21.24
N SER A 71 6.83 -4.93 -22.46
CA SER A 71 5.57 -4.21 -22.74
C SER A 71 4.36 -4.83 -22.03
N GLN A 72 4.35 -6.15 -21.81
CA GLN A 72 3.26 -6.82 -21.09
C GLN A 72 3.31 -6.49 -19.59
N VAL A 73 4.50 -6.46 -18.99
CA VAL A 73 4.67 -6.08 -17.58
C VAL A 73 4.15 -4.65 -17.39
N ILE A 74 4.59 -3.70 -18.24
CA ILE A 74 4.15 -2.30 -18.17
C ILE A 74 2.63 -2.19 -18.30
N ARG A 75 2.01 -2.89 -19.27
CA ARG A 75 0.55 -2.90 -19.44
C ARG A 75 -0.18 -3.43 -18.21
N ALA A 76 0.30 -4.52 -17.63
CA ALA A 76 -0.30 -5.14 -16.45
C ALA A 76 -0.24 -4.20 -15.25
N ASP A 77 0.89 -3.53 -15.04
CA ASP A 77 1.09 -2.56 -13.97
C ASP A 77 0.12 -1.38 -14.07
N LEU A 78 0.12 -0.71 -15.23
CA LEU A 78 -0.75 0.45 -15.46
C LEU A 78 -2.23 0.07 -15.33
N LYS A 79 -2.64 -1.08 -15.87
CA LYS A 79 -4.01 -1.58 -15.74
C LYS A 79 -4.39 -1.82 -14.26
N ARG A 80 -3.49 -2.43 -13.48
CA ARG A 80 -3.72 -2.76 -12.07
C ARG A 80 -3.91 -1.52 -11.18
N SER A 81 -3.31 -0.39 -11.55
CA SER A 81 -3.48 0.87 -10.82
C SER A 81 -4.92 1.40 -10.85
N GLY A 82 -5.72 0.96 -11.81
CA GLY A 82 -7.08 1.45 -12.00
C GLY A 82 -7.21 2.78 -12.75
N LEU A 83 -6.12 3.50 -12.92
CA LEU A 83 -6.12 4.84 -13.53
C LEU A 83 -6.01 4.82 -15.05
N PHE A 84 -5.69 3.66 -15.65
CA PHE A 84 -5.43 3.57 -17.09
C PHE A 84 -6.35 2.59 -17.79
N ARG A 85 -6.83 2.99 -18.94
CA ARG A 85 -7.47 2.12 -19.94
C ARG A 85 -6.43 1.76 -21.00
N ILE A 86 -6.10 0.49 -21.09
CA ILE A 86 -5.09 0.02 -22.06
C ILE A 86 -5.73 -0.04 -23.46
N VAL A 87 -5.17 0.73 -24.38
CA VAL A 87 -5.55 0.72 -25.79
C VAL A 87 -4.71 -0.34 -26.53
N PRO A 88 -5.32 -1.26 -27.29
CA PRO A 88 -4.59 -2.31 -28.00
C PRO A 88 -3.60 -1.72 -29.02
N ALA A 89 -2.37 -2.22 -29.02
CA ALA A 89 -1.30 -1.79 -29.93
C ALA A 89 -1.18 -2.65 -31.22
N ALA A 90 -2.13 -3.54 -31.49
CA ALA A 90 -2.23 -4.36 -32.71
C ALA A 90 -0.94 -5.12 -33.13
N GLY A 91 0.00 -5.35 -32.20
CA GLY A 91 1.25 -6.09 -32.46
C GLY A 91 2.36 -5.30 -33.19
N GLU A 92 2.11 -4.04 -33.54
CA GLU A 92 3.10 -3.16 -34.16
C GLU A 92 4.15 -2.74 -33.14
N ALA A 93 5.42 -3.15 -33.35
CA ALA A 93 6.54 -2.71 -32.53
C ALA A 93 6.88 -1.25 -32.84
N ILE A 94 6.92 -0.42 -31.81
CA ILE A 94 7.32 0.99 -31.90
C ILE A 94 8.52 1.18 -31.01
N ASP A 95 9.64 1.58 -31.60
CA ASP A 95 10.85 1.86 -30.85
C ASP A 95 10.99 3.35 -30.50
N GLU A 96 12.03 3.67 -29.76
CA GLU A 96 12.33 5.04 -29.30
C GLU A 96 12.73 6.00 -30.43
N LEU A 97 13.05 5.48 -31.60
CA LEU A 97 13.42 6.27 -32.80
C LEU A 97 12.25 6.47 -33.75
N SER A 98 11.16 5.75 -33.53
CA SER A 98 9.97 5.82 -34.38
C SER A 98 9.31 7.20 -34.32
N ARG A 99 8.68 7.57 -35.43
CA ARG A 99 7.74 8.71 -35.51
C ARG A 99 6.32 8.15 -35.60
N PRO A 100 5.59 8.03 -34.46
CA PRO A 100 4.28 7.43 -34.49
C PRO A 100 3.28 8.23 -35.31
N ASP A 101 2.36 7.53 -35.97
CA ASP A 101 1.16 8.16 -36.60
C ASP A 101 0.18 8.60 -35.49
N PHE A 102 0.40 9.79 -34.94
CA PHE A 102 -0.46 10.33 -33.87
C PHE A 102 -1.95 10.41 -34.25
N PRO A 103 -2.35 10.84 -35.49
CA PRO A 103 -3.74 10.78 -35.87
C PRO A 103 -4.32 9.36 -35.84
N GLY A 104 -3.59 8.38 -36.34
CA GLY A 104 -4.01 6.96 -36.27
C GLY A 104 -4.17 6.45 -34.83
N TRP A 105 -3.26 6.80 -33.93
CA TRP A 105 -3.38 6.44 -32.51
C TRP A 105 -4.53 7.14 -31.80
N ARG A 106 -4.78 8.41 -32.14
CA ARG A 106 -5.94 9.15 -31.62
C ARG A 106 -7.24 8.51 -32.07
N ASN A 107 -7.33 8.08 -33.32
CA ASN A 107 -8.52 7.39 -33.86
C ASN A 107 -8.76 6.03 -33.17
N ARG A 108 -7.72 5.38 -32.68
CA ARG A 108 -7.82 4.18 -31.80
C ARG A 108 -8.22 4.51 -30.37
N GLY A 109 -8.31 5.80 -30.01
CA GLY A 109 -8.71 6.30 -28.70
C GLY A 109 -7.59 6.26 -27.67
N ALA A 110 -6.33 6.46 -28.06
CA ALA A 110 -5.19 6.63 -27.19
C ALA A 110 -4.87 8.12 -26.98
N ASP A 111 -4.68 8.53 -25.73
CA ASP A 111 -4.20 9.87 -25.37
C ASP A 111 -2.68 9.88 -25.17
N ALA A 112 -2.12 8.75 -24.76
CA ALA A 112 -0.68 8.55 -24.62
C ALA A 112 -0.23 7.23 -25.29
N LEU A 113 1.01 7.21 -25.77
CA LEU A 113 1.63 6.05 -26.39
C LEU A 113 3.03 5.87 -25.81
N ALA A 114 3.38 4.65 -25.42
CA ALA A 114 4.75 4.28 -25.09
C ALA A 114 5.26 3.16 -26.01
N GLY A 115 6.53 3.25 -26.37
CA GLY A 115 7.24 2.24 -27.15
C GLY A 115 8.74 2.29 -26.85
N GLY A 116 9.50 1.30 -27.30
CA GLY A 116 10.92 1.22 -26.99
C GLY A 116 11.62 0.03 -27.60
N SER A 117 12.84 -0.24 -27.12
CA SER A 117 13.66 -1.37 -27.54
C SER A 117 14.34 -2.05 -26.35
N ALA A 118 14.65 -3.35 -26.50
CA ALA A 118 15.34 -4.18 -25.52
C ALA A 118 16.54 -4.87 -26.16
N THR A 119 17.66 -4.17 -26.31
CA THR A 119 18.85 -4.65 -27.04
C THR A 119 19.83 -5.30 -26.10
N ARG A 120 20.28 -6.53 -26.41
CA ARG A 120 21.37 -7.20 -25.68
C ARG A 120 22.70 -6.57 -26.01
N LEU A 121 23.45 -6.16 -24.99
CA LEU A 121 24.81 -5.62 -25.11
C LEU A 121 25.84 -6.73 -25.15
N ALA A 122 27.05 -6.40 -25.61
CA ALA A 122 28.18 -7.33 -25.72
C ALA A 122 28.64 -7.91 -24.36
N ASP A 123 28.42 -7.17 -23.26
CA ASP A 123 28.74 -7.59 -21.89
C ASP A 123 27.62 -8.43 -21.24
N GLY A 124 26.55 -8.76 -21.98
CA GLY A 124 25.45 -9.59 -21.53
C GLY A 124 24.32 -8.83 -20.84
N ARG A 125 24.48 -7.55 -20.53
CA ARG A 125 23.41 -6.69 -20.06
C ARG A 125 22.39 -6.40 -21.18
N HIS A 126 21.29 -5.77 -20.84
CA HIS A 126 20.30 -5.28 -21.81
C HIS A 126 20.19 -3.76 -21.70
N ASP A 127 20.20 -3.08 -22.84
CA ASP A 127 19.92 -1.66 -22.98
C ASP A 127 18.41 -1.53 -23.29
N LEU A 128 17.67 -1.06 -22.32
CA LEU A 128 16.24 -0.75 -22.46
C LEU A 128 16.10 0.72 -22.77
N ARG A 129 15.62 1.05 -23.95
CA ARG A 129 15.29 2.42 -24.33
C ARG A 129 13.80 2.53 -24.52
N TYR A 130 13.22 3.62 -24.07
CA TYR A 130 11.80 3.85 -24.25
C TYR A 130 11.49 5.33 -24.40
N ARG A 131 10.32 5.58 -24.99
CA ARG A 131 9.77 6.91 -25.15
C ARG A 131 8.28 6.87 -24.85
N LEU A 132 7.78 7.95 -24.25
CA LEU A 132 6.37 8.22 -24.03
C LEU A 132 5.99 9.46 -24.83
N TRP A 133 4.90 9.39 -25.58
CA TRP A 133 4.36 10.48 -26.36
C TRP A 133 2.96 10.90 -25.89
N ASP A 134 2.69 12.21 -25.95
CA ASP A 134 1.35 12.77 -25.90
C ASP A 134 0.76 12.66 -27.31
N VAL A 135 -0.19 11.77 -27.49
CA VAL A 135 -0.84 11.52 -28.78
C VAL A 135 -1.73 12.69 -29.19
N VAL A 136 -2.31 13.41 -28.22
CA VAL A 136 -3.21 14.55 -28.46
C VAL A 136 -2.44 15.75 -28.97
N LYS A 137 -1.28 16.04 -28.35
CA LYS A 137 -0.42 17.17 -28.74
C LYS A 137 0.60 16.84 -29.82
N GLY A 138 0.84 15.53 -30.08
CA GLY A 138 1.87 15.08 -31.00
C GLY A 138 3.30 15.40 -30.49
N ALA A 139 3.53 15.31 -29.19
CA ALA A 139 4.76 15.73 -28.54
C ALA A 139 5.39 14.62 -27.68
N ASP A 140 6.69 14.67 -27.53
CA ASP A 140 7.43 13.81 -26.61
C ASP A 140 7.18 14.23 -25.16
N LEU A 141 6.84 13.28 -24.30
CA LEU A 141 6.67 13.49 -22.86
C LEU A 141 7.89 13.03 -22.05
N LEU A 142 8.50 11.90 -22.45
CA LEU A 142 9.59 11.26 -21.72
C LEU A 142 10.39 10.40 -22.67
N GLY A 143 11.71 10.35 -22.49
CA GLY A 143 12.61 9.42 -23.16
C GLY A 143 13.77 9.07 -22.25
N GLN A 144 14.02 7.77 -22.05
CA GLN A 144 15.04 7.26 -21.13
C GLN A 144 15.74 6.02 -21.70
N SER A 145 16.91 5.73 -21.13
CA SER A 145 17.72 4.53 -21.41
C SER A 145 18.21 3.93 -20.09
N LEU A 146 18.11 2.60 -19.95
CA LEU A 146 18.50 1.84 -18.77
C LEU A 146 19.34 0.64 -19.20
N ALA A 147 20.61 0.56 -18.81
CA ALA A 147 21.41 -0.63 -18.99
C ALA A 147 21.36 -1.51 -17.74
N VAL A 148 20.72 -2.67 -17.84
CA VAL A 148 20.45 -3.56 -16.69
C VAL A 148 20.91 -5.00 -16.95
N PRO A 149 21.32 -5.74 -15.90
CA PRO A 149 21.52 -7.18 -15.98
C PRO A 149 20.24 -7.90 -16.40
N ARG A 150 20.38 -9.10 -16.96
CA ARG A 150 19.23 -9.92 -17.42
C ARG A 150 18.22 -10.21 -16.31
N GLU A 151 18.70 -10.47 -15.11
CA GLU A 151 17.90 -10.75 -13.92
C GLU A 151 17.07 -9.56 -13.44
N ASP A 152 17.49 -8.34 -13.80
CA ASP A 152 16.80 -7.10 -13.42
C ASP A 152 15.82 -6.56 -14.48
N LEU A 153 15.66 -7.26 -15.61
CA LEU A 153 14.78 -6.83 -16.70
C LEU A 153 13.34 -6.59 -16.25
N ARG A 154 12.80 -7.48 -15.41
CA ARG A 154 11.45 -7.32 -14.88
C ARG A 154 11.31 -6.08 -14.01
N ARG A 155 12.27 -5.88 -13.12
CA ARG A 155 12.32 -4.68 -12.26
C ARG A 155 12.48 -3.39 -13.07
N ALA A 156 13.23 -3.45 -14.17
CA ALA A 156 13.36 -2.31 -15.08
C ALA A 156 12.02 -2.01 -15.79
N ALA A 157 11.26 -3.04 -16.20
CA ALA A 157 9.94 -2.85 -16.75
C ALA A 157 8.98 -2.17 -15.75
N HIS A 158 8.99 -2.58 -14.48
CA HIS A 158 8.24 -1.93 -13.40
C HIS A 158 8.67 -0.46 -13.20
N ARG A 159 9.97 -0.15 -13.29
CA ARG A 159 10.45 1.25 -13.22
C ARG A 159 9.94 2.09 -14.39
N ILE A 160 9.94 1.53 -15.60
CA ILE A 160 9.38 2.21 -16.77
C ILE A 160 7.87 2.48 -16.54
N ALA A 161 7.14 1.51 -15.99
CA ALA A 161 5.75 1.71 -15.63
C ALA A 161 5.57 2.81 -14.56
N ASP A 162 6.45 2.87 -13.54
CA ASP A 162 6.43 3.93 -12.52
C ASP A 162 6.67 5.32 -13.13
N GLU A 163 7.61 5.44 -14.07
CA GLU A 163 7.91 6.72 -14.71
C GLU A 163 6.77 7.18 -15.65
N ILE A 164 6.17 6.24 -16.40
CA ILE A 164 4.98 6.52 -17.21
C ILE A 164 3.83 6.95 -16.30
N TYR A 165 3.57 6.22 -15.22
CA TYR A 165 2.55 6.54 -14.23
C TYR A 165 2.77 7.96 -13.67
N GLN A 166 3.97 8.24 -13.20
CA GLN A 166 4.31 9.54 -12.61
C GLN A 166 4.18 10.68 -13.63
N LYS A 167 4.61 10.45 -14.88
CA LYS A 167 4.52 11.47 -15.93
C LYS A 167 3.09 11.83 -16.28
N LEU A 168 2.19 10.83 -16.28
CA LEU A 168 0.80 11.01 -16.67
C LEU A 168 -0.11 11.43 -15.50
N THR A 169 0.20 11.07 -14.27
CA THR A 169 -0.63 11.35 -13.09
C THR A 169 -0.06 12.42 -12.15
N GLY A 170 1.24 12.69 -12.23
CA GLY A 170 1.96 13.54 -11.29
C GLY A 170 2.29 12.85 -9.94
N GLU A 171 1.87 11.62 -9.72
CA GLU A 171 2.12 10.85 -8.50
C GLU A 171 3.18 9.78 -8.73
N ARG A 172 3.96 9.46 -7.70
CA ARG A 172 4.99 8.41 -7.81
C ARG A 172 4.34 7.04 -8.00
N GLY A 173 4.83 6.28 -8.99
CA GLY A 173 4.42 4.90 -9.24
C GLY A 173 4.92 3.95 -8.14
N ILE A 174 4.29 2.78 -8.02
CA ILE A 174 4.55 1.79 -6.96
C ILE A 174 4.96 0.42 -7.49
N PHE A 175 5.07 0.28 -8.81
CA PHE A 175 5.21 -1.03 -9.45
C PHE A 175 6.58 -1.66 -9.21
N SER A 176 7.63 -0.85 -9.05
CA SER A 176 8.98 -1.32 -8.69
C SER A 176 9.18 -1.50 -7.18
N THR A 177 8.15 -1.35 -6.37
CA THR A 177 8.18 -1.66 -4.92
C THR A 177 8.09 -3.16 -4.67
N ARG A 178 8.19 -3.57 -3.43
CA ARG A 178 8.13 -4.99 -3.03
C ARG A 178 6.99 -5.24 -2.05
N ILE A 179 6.52 -6.47 -2.04
CA ILE A 179 5.61 -6.98 -1.02
C ILE A 179 6.29 -8.12 -0.24
N ALA A 180 5.86 -8.35 0.98
CA ALA A 180 6.19 -9.56 1.70
C ALA A 180 4.89 -10.27 2.11
N TYR A 181 4.92 -11.58 2.17
CA TYR A 181 3.76 -12.40 2.56
C TYR A 181 4.19 -13.77 3.09
N VAL A 182 3.35 -14.39 3.88
CA VAL A 182 3.58 -15.73 4.41
C VAL A 182 2.81 -16.76 3.58
N SER A 183 3.46 -17.86 3.23
CA SER A 183 2.84 -19.03 2.61
C SER A 183 2.88 -20.22 3.56
N LYS A 184 1.80 -21.01 3.56
CA LYS A 184 1.73 -22.31 4.23
C LYS A 184 1.53 -23.40 3.20
N SER A 185 2.49 -24.33 3.09
CA SER A 185 2.42 -25.45 2.16
C SER A 185 3.06 -26.68 2.79
N ALA A 186 2.39 -27.84 2.70
CA ALA A 186 2.87 -29.13 3.21
C ALA A 186 3.41 -29.06 4.67
N GLY A 187 2.74 -28.32 5.54
CA GLY A 187 3.13 -28.16 6.96
C GLY A 187 4.33 -27.24 7.20
N ARG A 188 4.82 -26.55 6.16
CA ARG A 188 5.90 -25.57 6.25
C ARG A 188 5.38 -24.16 6.06
N TYR A 189 5.97 -23.22 6.79
CA TYR A 189 5.72 -21.78 6.67
C TYR A 189 6.91 -21.13 5.99
N THR A 190 6.66 -20.23 5.07
CA THR A 190 7.70 -19.52 4.33
C THR A 190 7.30 -18.06 4.19
N LEU A 191 8.17 -17.17 4.64
CA LEU A 191 8.07 -15.73 4.39
C LEU A 191 8.78 -15.43 3.07
N PHE A 192 8.02 -14.86 2.13
CA PHE A 192 8.50 -14.45 0.82
C PHE A 192 8.61 -12.92 0.72
N VAL A 193 9.54 -12.49 -0.11
CA VAL A 193 9.62 -11.13 -0.64
C VAL A 193 9.48 -11.24 -2.15
N ALA A 194 8.55 -10.50 -2.74
CA ALA A 194 8.22 -10.51 -4.16
C ALA A 194 8.11 -9.08 -4.72
N ASP A 195 8.04 -8.95 -6.05
CA ASP A 195 7.64 -7.71 -6.70
C ASP A 195 6.20 -7.33 -6.33
N ALA A 196 5.82 -6.08 -6.53
CA ALA A 196 4.49 -5.57 -6.14
C ALA A 196 3.31 -6.27 -6.85
N ASP A 197 3.56 -7.02 -7.90
CA ASP A 197 2.56 -7.84 -8.60
C ASP A 197 2.51 -9.31 -8.13
N GLY A 198 3.35 -9.66 -7.15
CA GLY A 198 3.42 -11.01 -6.57
C GLY A 198 4.39 -11.96 -7.27
N GLU A 199 4.97 -11.54 -8.40
CA GLU A 199 5.95 -12.33 -9.14
C GLU A 199 7.38 -12.18 -8.56
N GLY A 200 8.32 -12.98 -9.05
CA GLY A 200 9.72 -12.89 -8.63
C GLY A 200 9.97 -13.21 -7.16
N ALA A 201 9.08 -13.95 -6.52
CA ALA A 201 9.13 -14.26 -5.10
C ALA A 201 10.43 -14.97 -4.71
N LYS A 202 11.11 -14.44 -3.69
CA LYS A 202 12.30 -15.01 -3.07
C LYS A 202 12.02 -15.37 -1.62
N VAL A 203 12.55 -16.50 -1.17
CA VAL A 203 12.44 -16.93 0.23
C VAL A 203 13.29 -16.00 1.10
N ALA A 204 12.65 -15.35 2.06
CA ALA A 204 13.36 -14.60 3.11
C ALA A 204 13.72 -15.55 4.27
N VAL A 205 12.74 -16.32 4.77
CA VAL A 205 12.93 -17.33 5.81
C VAL A 205 11.87 -18.41 5.69
N GLY A 206 12.19 -19.66 6.08
CA GLY A 206 11.24 -20.76 6.06
C GLY A 206 11.52 -21.80 7.14
N GLY A 207 10.47 -22.46 7.62
CA GLY A 207 10.57 -23.47 8.67
C GLY A 207 9.31 -24.31 8.84
N ALA A 208 9.37 -25.30 9.76
CA ALA A 208 8.22 -26.11 10.13
C ALA A 208 7.31 -25.38 11.14
N GLN A 209 7.82 -24.35 11.81
CA GLN A 209 7.07 -23.59 12.80
C GLN A 209 6.44 -22.35 12.17
N PRO A 210 5.32 -21.83 12.71
CA PRO A 210 4.66 -20.63 12.20
C PRO A 210 5.60 -19.42 12.09
N ILE A 211 5.43 -18.68 11.02
CA ILE A 211 5.97 -17.35 10.78
C ILE A 211 4.77 -16.46 10.52
N ILE A 212 4.65 -15.34 11.25
CA ILE A 212 3.50 -14.43 11.18
C ILE A 212 3.92 -12.97 11.29
N SER A 213 3.00 -12.06 10.99
CA SER A 213 3.08 -10.61 11.20
C SER A 213 4.34 -9.95 10.61
N PRO A 214 4.62 -10.12 9.31
CA PRO A 214 5.71 -9.40 8.67
C PRO A 214 5.44 -7.90 8.66
N ALA A 215 6.50 -7.09 8.83
CA ALA A 215 6.44 -5.64 8.80
C ALA A 215 7.73 -5.05 8.23
N TRP A 216 7.63 -4.25 7.16
CA TRP A 216 8.75 -3.57 6.55
C TRP A 216 9.26 -2.41 7.39
N SER A 217 10.58 -2.25 7.46
CA SER A 217 11.17 -0.99 7.92
C SER A 217 10.87 0.15 6.94
N PRO A 218 10.76 1.41 7.39
CA PRO A 218 10.42 2.54 6.52
C PRO A 218 11.42 2.77 5.38
N ASP A 219 12.67 2.32 5.54
CA ASP A 219 13.72 2.39 4.55
C ASP A 219 13.76 1.18 3.59
N GLY A 220 12.93 0.16 3.83
CA GLY A 220 12.84 -1.06 3.03
C GLY A 220 14.05 -1.98 3.13
N GLY A 221 14.98 -1.72 4.05
CA GLY A 221 16.18 -2.54 4.25
C GLY A 221 15.94 -3.75 5.14
N ASP A 222 15.06 -3.61 6.13
CA ASP A 222 14.77 -4.64 7.12
C ASP A 222 13.31 -5.13 7.03
N LEU A 223 13.11 -6.38 7.43
CA LEU A 223 11.78 -6.99 7.58
C LEU A 223 11.67 -7.57 9.01
N ALA A 224 10.77 -7.03 9.82
CA ALA A 224 10.40 -7.60 11.11
C ALA A 224 9.36 -8.72 10.91
N TYR A 225 9.39 -9.75 11.71
CA TYR A 225 8.39 -10.83 11.72
C TYR A 225 8.43 -11.59 13.04
N VAL A 226 7.39 -12.36 13.31
CA VAL A 226 7.33 -13.28 14.44
C VAL A 226 7.65 -14.69 13.95
N SER A 227 8.54 -15.39 14.65
CA SER A 227 8.83 -16.82 14.42
C SER A 227 8.63 -17.63 15.69
N PHE A 228 8.08 -18.82 15.53
CA PHE A 228 7.89 -19.81 16.60
C PHE A 228 9.00 -20.89 16.62
N GLU A 229 10.10 -20.72 15.89
CA GLU A 229 11.19 -21.69 15.78
C GLU A 229 11.83 -22.08 17.13
N SER A 230 11.79 -21.16 18.11
CA SER A 230 12.31 -21.39 19.47
C SER A 230 11.30 -22.05 20.43
N GLY A 231 10.14 -22.50 19.95
CA GLY A 231 9.04 -23.06 20.75
C GLY A 231 8.14 -22.01 21.41
N LYS A 232 8.45 -20.73 21.25
CA LYS A 232 7.61 -19.59 21.65
C LYS A 232 7.66 -18.49 20.57
N PRO A 233 6.68 -17.56 20.52
CA PRO A 233 6.76 -16.43 19.62
C PRO A 233 7.89 -15.47 20.01
N VAL A 234 8.75 -15.16 19.05
CA VAL A 234 9.90 -14.25 19.16
C VAL A 234 9.86 -13.31 17.95
N VAL A 235 10.09 -12.02 18.18
CA VAL A 235 10.21 -11.03 17.11
C VAL A 235 11.65 -10.94 16.62
N TYR A 236 11.81 -11.20 15.34
CA TYR A 236 13.08 -11.05 14.62
C TYR A 236 13.02 -9.85 13.70
N VAL A 237 14.19 -9.27 13.41
CA VAL A 237 14.40 -8.35 12.30
C VAL A 237 15.48 -8.94 11.41
N GLN A 238 15.23 -8.99 10.11
CA GLN A 238 16.11 -9.53 9.10
C GLN A 238 16.46 -8.46 8.06
N ASP A 239 17.75 -8.28 7.78
CA ASP A 239 18.21 -7.51 6.63
C ASP A 239 17.86 -8.27 5.34
N VAL A 240 17.11 -7.61 4.45
CA VAL A 240 16.56 -8.26 3.24
C VAL A 240 17.63 -8.55 2.20
N SER A 241 18.73 -7.81 2.20
CA SER A 241 19.82 -7.98 1.23
C SER A 241 20.76 -9.11 1.60
N SER A 242 21.17 -9.18 2.86
CA SER A 242 22.12 -10.16 3.36
C SER A 242 21.49 -11.42 3.95
N GLY A 243 20.19 -11.35 4.30
CA GLY A 243 19.47 -12.41 5.02
C GLY A 243 19.89 -12.52 6.49
N GLN A 244 20.79 -11.67 7.00
CA GLN A 244 21.18 -11.67 8.40
C GLN A 244 20.01 -11.24 9.29
N ARG A 245 19.77 -11.97 10.37
CA ARG A 245 18.65 -11.70 11.29
C ARG A 245 19.14 -11.53 12.73
N ARG A 246 18.38 -10.74 13.48
CA ARG A 246 18.61 -10.48 14.90
C ARG A 246 17.30 -10.58 15.68
N VAL A 247 17.39 -10.96 16.95
CA VAL A 247 16.25 -10.95 17.86
C VAL A 247 16.04 -9.54 18.39
N VAL A 248 14.81 -9.02 18.33
CA VAL A 248 14.47 -7.71 18.89
C VAL A 248 13.52 -7.79 20.08
N ALA A 249 12.69 -8.84 20.18
CA ALA A 249 11.90 -9.12 21.36
C ALA A 249 11.78 -10.63 21.60
N SER A 250 12.27 -11.09 22.77
CA SER A 250 12.18 -12.48 23.23
C SER A 250 11.94 -12.53 24.76
N PHE A 251 11.03 -11.68 25.22
CA PHE A 251 10.68 -11.58 26.63
C PHE A 251 9.84 -12.77 27.10
N LYS A 252 9.56 -12.87 28.39
CA LYS A 252 8.68 -13.88 28.98
C LYS A 252 7.29 -13.78 28.34
N GLY A 253 6.67 -14.91 28.03
CA GLY A 253 5.36 -14.97 27.39
C GLY A 253 5.39 -14.73 25.88
N SER A 254 4.33 -14.18 25.33
CA SER A 254 4.19 -13.88 23.90
C SER A 254 4.91 -12.57 23.52
N ASN A 255 5.50 -12.57 22.32
CA ASN A 255 6.13 -11.44 21.67
C ASN A 255 5.63 -11.39 20.23
N SER A 256 4.77 -10.44 19.87
CA SER A 256 4.02 -10.47 18.61
C SER A 256 3.74 -9.09 18.03
N ALA A 257 3.11 -9.07 16.85
CA ALA A 257 2.58 -7.90 16.14
C ALA A 257 3.58 -6.71 16.04
N PRO A 258 4.77 -6.90 15.45
CA PRO A 258 5.74 -5.82 15.31
C PRO A 258 5.23 -4.75 14.32
N ALA A 259 5.39 -3.48 14.68
CA ALA A 259 5.09 -2.34 13.81
C ALA A 259 6.18 -1.27 13.93
N TRP A 260 6.83 -0.93 12.84
CA TRP A 260 7.90 0.06 12.80
C TRP A 260 7.40 1.48 12.99
N SER A 261 8.13 2.27 13.78
CA SER A 261 7.93 3.72 13.79
C SER A 261 8.32 4.32 12.43
N PRO A 262 7.70 5.42 11.99
CA PRO A 262 7.98 6.02 10.67
C PRO A 262 9.42 6.47 10.46
N ASP A 263 10.12 6.81 11.55
CA ASP A 263 11.55 7.15 11.55
C ASP A 263 12.49 5.92 11.57
N GLY A 264 11.92 4.71 11.73
CA GLY A 264 12.64 3.45 11.78
C GLY A 264 13.50 3.23 13.02
N SER A 265 13.38 4.07 14.05
CA SER A 265 14.20 3.97 15.27
C SER A 265 13.67 2.94 16.27
N GLN A 266 12.36 2.71 16.27
CA GLN A 266 11.65 1.86 17.23
C GLN A 266 10.67 0.91 16.53
N ILE A 267 10.30 -0.14 17.27
CA ILE A 267 9.27 -1.11 16.87
C ILE A 267 8.27 -1.22 18.02
N ALA A 268 7.00 -0.97 17.74
CA ALA A 268 5.93 -1.31 18.67
C ALA A 268 5.71 -2.83 18.59
N VAL A 269 5.57 -3.47 19.74
CA VAL A 269 5.34 -4.92 19.86
C VAL A 269 4.29 -5.20 20.92
N THR A 270 3.56 -6.28 20.77
CA THR A 270 2.67 -6.79 21.82
C THR A 270 3.42 -7.78 22.68
N LEU A 271 3.50 -7.53 24.00
CA LEU A 271 4.13 -8.43 24.96
C LEU A 271 3.15 -8.84 26.06
N THR A 272 3.27 -10.10 26.53
CA THR A 272 2.51 -10.60 27.69
C THR A 272 3.38 -10.78 28.93
N ARG A 273 4.56 -10.16 28.96
CA ARG A 273 5.58 -10.35 30.01
C ARG A 273 5.09 -10.01 31.42
N ASP A 274 4.19 -9.05 31.54
CA ASP A 274 3.68 -8.54 32.81
C ASP A 274 2.25 -9.03 33.13
N GLY A 275 1.85 -10.16 32.50
CA GLY A 275 0.60 -10.89 32.79
C GLY A 275 -0.54 -10.66 31.80
N ASN A 276 -0.57 -9.53 31.09
CA ASN A 276 -1.57 -9.23 30.06
C ASN A 276 -0.90 -8.80 28.75
N SER A 277 -1.67 -8.84 27.64
CA SER A 277 -1.21 -8.34 26.33
C SER A 277 -1.23 -6.82 26.33
N GLU A 278 -0.07 -6.22 26.17
CA GLU A 278 0.12 -4.79 26.20
C GLU A 278 1.07 -4.32 25.10
N ILE A 279 0.97 -3.08 24.69
CA ILE A 279 1.86 -2.47 23.69
C ILE A 279 3.12 -1.97 24.37
N TYR A 280 4.27 -2.35 23.83
CA TYR A 280 5.60 -1.91 24.24
C TYR A 280 6.37 -1.35 23.04
N LEU A 281 7.35 -0.51 23.31
CA LEU A 281 8.34 -0.07 22.32
C LEU A 281 9.70 -0.70 22.64
N VAL A 282 10.32 -1.24 21.59
CA VAL A 282 11.69 -1.77 21.59
C VAL A 282 12.52 -1.02 20.56
N GLY A 283 13.83 -0.91 20.78
CA GLY A 283 14.74 -0.32 19.80
C GLY A 283 14.86 -1.18 18.54
N ARG A 284 15.16 -0.57 17.39
CA ARG A 284 15.38 -1.23 16.09
C ARG A 284 16.33 -2.43 16.17
N ASN A 285 17.38 -2.32 16.99
CA ASN A 285 18.42 -3.34 17.10
C ASN A 285 18.15 -4.37 18.21
N GLY A 286 17.03 -4.25 18.91
CA GLY A 286 16.79 -5.01 20.13
C GLY A 286 17.71 -4.56 21.28
N GLY A 287 17.69 -5.30 22.37
CA GLY A 287 18.44 -4.96 23.58
C GLY A 287 17.74 -3.88 24.42
N GLY A 288 18.11 -3.80 25.69
CA GLY A 288 17.50 -2.89 26.66
C GLY A 288 16.13 -3.32 27.15
N GLU A 289 15.60 -2.56 28.10
CA GLU A 289 14.25 -2.77 28.62
C GLU A 289 13.21 -2.19 27.68
N PRO A 290 12.13 -2.93 27.37
CA PRO A 290 11.04 -2.44 26.55
C PRO A 290 10.25 -1.38 27.31
N ARG A 291 9.93 -0.26 26.65
CA ARG A 291 9.09 0.80 27.22
C ARG A 291 7.62 0.45 27.06
N ARG A 292 6.93 0.19 28.17
CA ARG A 292 5.50 -0.09 28.17
C ARG A 292 4.71 1.17 27.82
N LEU A 293 3.77 1.08 26.86
CA LEU A 293 2.89 2.18 26.46
C LEU A 293 1.49 2.06 27.04
N THR A 294 0.92 0.86 27.05
CA THR A 294 -0.41 0.61 27.57
C THR A 294 -0.35 -0.12 28.91
N GLN A 295 -1.33 0.16 29.78
CA GLN A 295 -1.49 -0.50 31.05
C GLN A 295 -2.98 -0.62 31.34
N ALA A 296 -3.58 -1.73 30.90
CA ALA A 296 -4.99 -2.00 31.02
C ALA A 296 -5.26 -3.44 31.48
N SER A 297 -6.46 -3.71 31.95
CA SER A 297 -6.94 -5.08 32.20
C SER A 297 -7.41 -5.79 30.93
N SER A 298 -7.57 -5.04 29.84
CA SER A 298 -7.97 -5.47 28.51
C SER A 298 -6.77 -5.98 27.70
N ILE A 299 -7.05 -6.70 26.62
CA ILE A 299 -6.06 -7.11 25.62
C ILE A 299 -5.73 -5.92 24.71
N GLU A 300 -4.45 -5.53 24.64
CA GLU A 300 -3.94 -4.48 23.79
C GLU A 300 -2.98 -5.11 22.75
N THR A 301 -3.28 -4.99 21.45
CA THR A 301 -2.52 -5.68 20.40
C THR A 301 -2.58 -4.94 19.06
N GLU A 302 -1.84 -5.44 18.05
CA GLU A 302 -1.88 -4.98 16.65
C GLU A 302 -1.67 -3.47 16.53
N ALA A 303 -0.57 -2.97 17.08
CA ALA A 303 -0.20 -1.57 17.00
C ALA A 303 0.10 -1.15 15.56
N ALA A 304 -0.37 0.05 15.17
CA ALA A 304 -0.04 0.71 13.90
C ALA A 304 0.29 2.18 14.17
N TRP A 305 1.37 2.67 13.59
CA TRP A 305 1.78 4.06 13.75
C TRP A 305 1.05 4.99 12.79
N SER A 306 0.71 6.20 13.25
CA SER A 306 0.39 7.30 12.34
C SER A 306 1.61 7.67 11.49
N SER A 307 1.39 8.16 10.27
CA SER A 307 2.49 8.50 9.33
C SER A 307 3.42 9.58 9.86
N ASP A 308 2.94 10.46 10.74
CA ASP A 308 3.71 11.52 11.41
C ASP A 308 4.43 11.03 12.69
N GLY A 309 4.24 9.77 13.09
CA GLY A 309 4.85 9.18 14.28
C GLY A 309 4.33 9.68 15.62
N ARG A 310 3.28 10.52 15.63
CA ARG A 310 2.78 11.14 16.87
C ARG A 310 1.75 10.28 17.60
N SER A 311 1.10 9.35 16.91
CA SER A 311 0.05 8.51 17.46
C SER A 311 0.27 7.03 17.15
N ILE A 312 -0.27 6.18 18.01
CA ILE A 312 -0.36 4.74 17.79
C ILE A 312 -1.85 4.36 17.83
N TYR A 313 -2.28 3.65 16.79
CA TYR A 313 -3.56 2.98 16.72
C TYR A 313 -3.36 1.52 17.13
N PHE A 314 -4.30 0.93 17.80
CA PHE A 314 -4.16 -0.44 18.29
C PHE A 314 -5.53 -1.06 18.56
N VAL A 315 -5.58 -2.37 18.62
CA VAL A 315 -6.79 -3.12 18.96
C VAL A 315 -6.87 -3.29 20.46
N SER A 316 -8.06 -3.01 21.03
CA SER A 316 -8.36 -3.20 22.44
C SER A 316 -9.78 -3.72 22.65
N ASP A 317 -9.96 -4.65 23.60
CA ASP A 317 -11.28 -5.16 24.00
C ASP A 317 -11.84 -4.47 25.25
N ARG A 318 -11.25 -3.34 25.69
CA ARG A 318 -11.66 -2.56 26.87
C ARG A 318 -13.12 -2.12 26.86
N GLY A 319 -13.75 -2.05 25.69
CA GLY A 319 -15.15 -1.70 25.50
C GLY A 319 -16.10 -2.90 25.39
N GLY A 320 -15.64 -4.12 25.73
CA GLY A 320 -16.44 -5.35 25.69
C GLY A 320 -16.27 -6.19 24.42
N GLY A 321 -15.49 -5.72 23.44
CA GLY A 321 -15.12 -6.44 22.22
C GLY A 321 -14.01 -5.71 21.48
N PRO A 322 -13.25 -6.39 20.60
CA PRO A 322 -12.13 -5.78 19.87
C PRO A 322 -12.56 -4.59 19.04
N GLN A 323 -11.96 -3.45 19.32
CA GLN A 323 -12.17 -2.18 18.62
C GLN A 323 -10.82 -1.47 18.46
N ILE A 324 -10.73 -0.56 17.50
CA ILE A 324 -9.52 0.22 17.27
C ILE A 324 -9.57 1.47 18.15
N TYR A 325 -8.49 1.68 18.88
CA TYR A 325 -8.24 2.84 19.72
C TYR A 325 -7.00 3.59 19.24
N ARG A 326 -6.88 4.85 19.60
CA ARG A 326 -5.72 5.72 19.33
C ARG A 326 -5.21 6.31 20.62
N MET A 327 -3.89 6.42 20.74
CA MET A 327 -3.21 7.15 21.83
C MET A 327 -1.99 7.87 21.29
N GLY A 328 -1.43 8.80 22.08
CA GLY A 328 -0.15 9.43 21.75
C GLY A 328 1.01 8.42 21.76
N ALA A 329 2.00 8.58 20.87
CA ALA A 329 3.18 7.71 20.82
C ALA A 329 4.07 7.80 22.09
N ALA A 330 3.94 8.89 22.85
CA ALA A 330 4.57 9.04 24.16
C ALA A 330 3.83 8.30 25.30
N GLY A 331 2.61 7.83 25.05
CA GLY A 331 1.67 7.29 26.03
C GLY A 331 0.50 8.24 26.29
N GLY A 332 -0.32 7.95 27.28
CA GLY A 332 -1.46 8.75 27.68
C GLY A 332 -2.80 8.04 27.53
N ASN A 333 -3.89 8.79 27.47
CA ASN A 333 -5.23 8.23 27.35
C ASN A 333 -5.49 7.66 25.97
N ALA A 334 -6.16 6.52 25.91
CA ALA A 334 -6.61 5.90 24.68
C ALA A 334 -8.04 6.32 24.35
N GLU A 335 -8.28 6.75 23.13
CA GLU A 335 -9.57 7.15 22.57
C GLU A 335 -10.05 6.10 21.57
N ARG A 336 -11.33 5.71 21.65
CA ARG A 336 -11.91 4.79 20.66
C ARG A 336 -12.07 5.46 19.31
N VAL A 337 -11.71 4.75 18.24
CA VAL A 337 -11.77 5.24 16.86
C VAL A 337 -12.90 4.58 16.07
N THR A 338 -13.16 3.28 16.29
CA THR A 338 -14.20 2.54 15.56
C THR A 338 -15.45 2.37 16.42
N PHE A 339 -16.62 2.70 15.85
CA PHE A 339 -17.92 2.66 16.55
C PHE A 339 -18.93 1.76 15.85
N SER A 340 -18.73 1.43 14.58
CA SER A 340 -19.57 0.54 13.81
C SER A 340 -18.99 -0.88 13.81
N GLY A 341 -19.86 -1.90 13.86
CA GLY A 341 -19.45 -3.30 13.96
C GLY A 341 -19.08 -3.71 15.39
N SER A 342 -19.21 -5.00 15.68
CA SER A 342 -18.91 -5.56 17.01
C SER A 342 -17.46 -6.00 17.19
N TYR A 343 -16.69 -6.06 16.08
CA TYR A 343 -15.35 -6.60 16.05
C TYR A 343 -14.53 -5.90 14.95
N ASN A 344 -13.57 -5.08 15.33
CA ASN A 344 -12.73 -4.31 14.41
C ASN A 344 -11.25 -4.50 14.79
N ILE A 345 -10.44 -5.00 13.85
CA ILE A 345 -9.05 -5.42 14.06
C ILE A 345 -8.16 -5.01 12.87
N SER A 346 -6.86 -5.26 12.99
CA SER A 346 -5.84 -5.11 11.95
C SER A 346 -5.82 -3.69 11.34
N PRO A 347 -5.67 -2.63 12.16
CA PRO A 347 -5.55 -1.28 11.64
C PRO A 347 -4.29 -1.11 10.79
N ALA A 348 -4.44 -0.53 9.60
CA ALA A 348 -3.36 -0.10 8.74
C ALA A 348 -3.55 1.37 8.37
N LEU A 349 -2.55 2.22 8.60
CA LEU A 349 -2.61 3.64 8.29
C LEU A 349 -1.99 3.92 6.92
N SER A 350 -2.62 4.80 6.14
CA SER A 350 -2.05 5.21 4.86
C SER A 350 -0.83 6.12 5.06
N PRO A 351 0.20 6.02 4.20
CA PRO A 351 1.38 6.88 4.27
C PRO A 351 1.09 8.40 4.21
N ASP A 352 0.01 8.82 3.53
CA ASP A 352 -0.44 10.22 3.48
C ASP A 352 -1.17 10.68 4.76
N GLY A 353 -1.42 9.75 5.71
CA GLY A 353 -2.06 10.02 6.99
C GLY A 353 -3.57 10.28 6.92
N ARG A 354 -4.19 10.11 5.75
CA ARG A 354 -5.62 10.39 5.56
C ARG A 354 -6.52 9.23 5.91
N TRP A 355 -6.07 7.98 5.65
CA TRP A 355 -6.92 6.81 5.66
C TRP A 355 -6.47 5.78 6.69
N MET A 356 -7.43 5.03 7.22
CA MET A 356 -7.21 3.81 7.96
C MET A 356 -8.01 2.66 7.31
N ALA A 357 -7.31 1.63 6.85
CA ALA A 357 -7.91 0.37 6.48
C ALA A 357 -7.96 -0.55 7.70
N TYR A 358 -9.02 -1.35 7.83
CA TYR A 358 -9.16 -2.30 8.93
C TYR A 358 -10.13 -3.43 8.57
N ILE A 359 -10.09 -4.49 9.33
CA ILE A 359 -10.98 -5.63 9.17
C ILE A 359 -12.12 -5.54 10.18
N THR A 360 -13.36 -5.63 9.70
CA THR A 360 -14.56 -5.69 10.53
C THR A 360 -15.22 -7.06 10.42
N ARG A 361 -15.83 -7.51 11.51
CA ARG A 361 -16.74 -8.66 11.51
C ARG A 361 -18.11 -8.18 11.96
N ASN A 362 -19.08 -8.31 11.10
CA ASN A 362 -20.49 -8.04 11.36
C ASN A 362 -21.22 -9.32 11.81
N GLY A 363 -22.46 -9.19 12.29
CA GLY A 363 -23.25 -10.26 12.89
C GLY A 363 -23.43 -11.57 12.08
N GLY A 364 -22.99 -11.60 10.82
CA GLY A 364 -22.99 -12.81 9.96
C GLY A 364 -21.69 -13.63 9.97
N GLY A 365 -20.67 -13.22 10.76
CA GLY A 365 -19.41 -13.96 10.89
C GLY A 365 -18.35 -13.65 9.84
N ALA A 366 -18.68 -12.94 8.76
CA ALA A 366 -17.76 -12.59 7.68
C ALA A 366 -16.78 -11.47 8.09
N PHE A 367 -15.50 -11.65 7.79
CA PHE A 367 -14.46 -10.64 7.93
C PHE A 367 -14.32 -9.85 6.63
N ARG A 368 -14.42 -8.53 6.68
CA ARG A 368 -14.44 -7.66 5.51
C ARG A 368 -13.53 -6.46 5.69
N LEU A 369 -12.92 -6.05 4.60
CA LEU A 369 -12.07 -4.86 4.55
C LEU A 369 -12.93 -3.59 4.52
N GLN A 370 -12.63 -2.67 5.44
CA GLN A 370 -13.21 -1.34 5.55
C GLN A 370 -12.13 -0.28 5.36
N LEU A 371 -12.56 0.89 4.88
CA LEU A 371 -11.73 2.09 4.78
C LEU A 371 -12.40 3.23 5.53
N MET A 372 -11.67 3.87 6.44
CA MET A 372 -12.12 5.06 7.18
C MET A 372 -11.32 6.28 6.72
N ASP A 373 -12.00 7.36 6.39
CA ASP A 373 -11.39 8.69 6.28
C ASP A 373 -11.19 9.24 7.70
N LEU A 374 -9.93 9.41 8.12
CA LEU A 374 -9.59 9.82 9.49
C LEU A 374 -10.00 11.27 9.81
N SER A 375 -10.23 12.09 8.81
CA SER A 375 -10.65 13.48 9.00
C SER A 375 -12.15 13.62 9.25
N SER A 376 -12.96 12.80 8.59
CA SER A 376 -14.43 12.86 8.68
C SER A 376 -15.03 11.72 9.51
N GLY A 377 -14.29 10.64 9.76
CA GLY A 377 -14.79 9.40 10.37
C GLY A 377 -15.70 8.58 9.43
N THR A 378 -15.80 8.98 8.16
CA THR A 378 -16.63 8.26 7.18
C THR A 378 -16.02 6.89 6.87
N VAL A 379 -16.86 5.85 6.90
CA VAL A 379 -16.44 4.46 6.65
C VAL A 379 -17.06 3.95 5.35
N THR A 380 -16.23 3.35 4.50
CA THR A 380 -16.61 2.71 3.24
C THR A 380 -16.22 1.24 3.25
N ALA A 381 -17.15 0.35 2.89
CA ALA A 381 -16.86 -1.06 2.69
C ALA A 381 -16.14 -1.25 1.35
N LEU A 382 -14.93 -1.82 1.37
CA LEU A 382 -14.15 -2.07 0.15
C LEU A 382 -14.41 -3.45 -0.44
N THR A 383 -14.82 -4.41 0.39
CA THR A 383 -15.02 -5.81 -0.02
C THR A 383 -16.38 -6.33 0.41
N ASP A 384 -16.84 -7.34 -0.32
CA ASP A 384 -18.03 -8.15 -0.07
C ASP A 384 -17.69 -9.63 0.18
N THR A 385 -16.41 -9.95 0.29
CA THR A 385 -15.82 -11.25 0.62
C THR A 385 -16.04 -11.63 2.08
N ASN A 386 -15.66 -12.85 2.48
CA ASN A 386 -16.02 -13.37 3.81
C ASN A 386 -14.86 -13.56 4.78
N ASP A 387 -13.63 -13.65 4.28
CA ASP A 387 -12.43 -13.96 5.07
C ASP A 387 -11.26 -13.06 4.65
N ASP A 388 -11.44 -11.75 4.75
CA ASP A 388 -10.36 -10.79 4.48
C ASP A 388 -9.50 -10.59 5.73
N GLU A 389 -8.19 -10.40 5.53
CA GLU A 389 -7.24 -10.18 6.62
C GLU A 389 -6.05 -9.31 6.20
N SER A 390 -5.37 -8.76 7.19
CA SER A 390 -4.04 -8.13 7.06
C SER A 390 -3.94 -7.08 5.94
N PRO A 391 -4.77 -6.02 5.96
CA PRO A 391 -4.65 -4.94 4.98
C PRO A 391 -3.33 -4.19 5.13
N SER A 392 -2.75 -3.78 3.99
CA SER A 392 -1.55 -2.93 3.97
C SER A 392 -1.61 -1.97 2.80
N PHE A 393 -1.32 -0.69 3.04
CA PHE A 393 -1.32 0.32 1.98
C PHE A 393 -0.07 0.25 1.11
N ALA A 394 -0.25 0.51 -0.18
CA ALA A 394 0.84 0.87 -1.07
C ALA A 394 1.45 2.22 -0.65
N PRO A 395 2.76 2.45 -0.90
CA PRO A 395 3.44 3.64 -0.38
C PRO A 395 2.96 4.97 -0.99
N ASN A 396 2.19 4.95 -2.10
CA ASN A 396 1.51 6.13 -2.64
C ASN A 396 0.08 6.34 -2.09
N SER A 397 -0.36 5.53 -1.14
CA SER A 397 -1.70 5.60 -0.54
C SER A 397 -2.87 5.41 -1.52
N ARG A 398 -2.67 4.73 -2.67
CA ARG A 398 -3.71 4.56 -3.71
C ARG A 398 -4.26 3.15 -3.81
N LEU A 399 -3.51 2.18 -3.35
CA LEU A 399 -3.92 0.77 -3.35
C LEU A 399 -3.76 0.17 -1.96
N ILE A 400 -4.54 -0.86 -1.69
CA ILE A 400 -4.43 -1.71 -0.50
C ILE A 400 -4.22 -3.15 -0.97
N ILE A 401 -3.19 -3.83 -0.43
CA ILE A 401 -3.05 -5.27 -0.50
C ILE A 401 -3.69 -5.90 0.73
N TYR A 402 -4.33 -7.03 0.57
CA TYR A 402 -4.93 -7.81 1.65
C TYR A 402 -4.95 -9.30 1.28
N ALA A 403 -5.06 -10.19 2.26
CA ALA A 403 -5.37 -11.58 1.99
C ALA A 403 -6.88 -11.80 2.06
N SER A 404 -7.38 -12.71 1.25
CA SER A 404 -8.80 -13.08 1.18
C SER A 404 -8.94 -14.55 0.83
N ARG A 405 -10.13 -15.11 0.99
CA ARG A 405 -10.39 -16.52 0.64
C ARG A 405 -11.20 -16.63 -0.63
N SER A 406 -10.64 -17.35 -1.59
CA SER A 406 -11.27 -17.59 -2.89
C SER A 406 -11.13 -19.06 -3.31
N GLY A 407 -12.27 -19.72 -3.60
CA GLY A 407 -12.26 -21.14 -3.99
C GLY A 407 -11.67 -22.08 -2.93
N GLY A 408 -11.85 -21.75 -1.64
CA GLY A 408 -11.34 -22.55 -0.53
C GLY A 408 -9.85 -22.37 -0.22
N ARG A 409 -9.16 -21.41 -0.88
CA ARG A 409 -7.74 -21.08 -0.68
C ARG A 409 -7.56 -19.63 -0.30
N ASP A 410 -6.53 -19.36 0.47
CA ASP A 410 -6.12 -18.01 0.80
C ASP A 410 -5.31 -17.43 -0.37
N VAL A 411 -5.66 -16.21 -0.79
CA VAL A 411 -5.09 -15.51 -1.96
C VAL A 411 -4.74 -14.08 -1.62
N LEU A 412 -3.74 -13.51 -2.30
CA LEU A 412 -3.43 -12.10 -2.20
C LEU A 412 -4.27 -11.31 -3.20
N MET A 413 -4.87 -10.25 -2.73
CA MET A 413 -5.70 -9.34 -3.50
C MET A 413 -5.21 -7.91 -3.34
N THR A 414 -5.41 -7.09 -4.36
CA THR A 414 -5.31 -5.63 -4.23
C THR A 414 -6.64 -4.98 -4.55
N THR A 415 -6.90 -3.82 -3.95
CA THR A 415 -8.07 -3.00 -4.24
C THR A 415 -7.70 -1.52 -4.29
N THR A 416 -8.42 -0.75 -5.13
CA THR A 416 -8.42 0.72 -5.07
C THR A 416 -9.18 1.20 -3.84
N LEU A 417 -8.98 2.47 -3.43
CA LEU A 417 -9.61 3.02 -2.23
C LEU A 417 -11.13 3.18 -2.35
N ASP A 418 -11.67 3.18 -3.55
CA ASP A 418 -13.10 3.17 -3.83
C ASP A 418 -13.68 1.75 -3.98
N GLY A 419 -12.83 0.71 -3.91
CA GLY A 419 -13.23 -0.69 -4.06
C GLY A 419 -13.64 -1.10 -5.47
N SER A 420 -13.54 -0.20 -6.46
CA SER A 420 -14.02 -0.41 -7.83
C SER A 420 -13.17 -1.40 -8.62
N ILE A 421 -11.87 -1.45 -8.36
CA ILE A 421 -10.94 -2.36 -9.02
C ILE A 421 -10.30 -3.27 -7.99
N LYS A 422 -10.48 -4.56 -8.21
CA LYS A 422 -9.87 -5.63 -7.43
C LYS A 422 -9.03 -6.50 -8.35
N ALA A 423 -7.80 -6.79 -7.95
CA ALA A 423 -6.92 -7.67 -8.71
C ALA A 423 -6.34 -8.76 -7.81
N ARG A 424 -6.34 -10.00 -8.32
CA ARG A 424 -5.64 -11.09 -7.67
C ARG A 424 -4.18 -11.03 -8.06
N LEU A 425 -3.29 -11.14 -7.08
CA LEU A 425 -1.86 -11.28 -7.30
C LEU A 425 -1.48 -12.76 -7.44
N SER A 426 -0.45 -13.03 -8.24
CA SER A 426 0.17 -14.35 -8.31
C SER A 426 1.07 -14.57 -7.06
N PRO A 427 1.32 -15.83 -6.63
CA PRO A 427 1.14 -17.10 -7.33
C PRO A 427 -0.17 -17.81 -6.99
N PRO A 428 -0.68 -18.66 -7.90
CA PRO A 428 -2.01 -19.27 -7.77
C PRO A 428 -2.06 -20.57 -6.93
N MET A 429 -0.96 -21.07 -6.39
CA MET A 429 -0.85 -22.50 -6.03
C MET A 429 -0.71 -22.82 -4.53
N VAL A 430 -0.57 -21.83 -3.65
CA VAL A 430 -0.35 -22.04 -2.20
C VAL A 430 -1.21 -21.11 -1.37
N ASP A 431 -1.59 -21.53 -0.17
CA ASP A 431 -2.23 -20.64 0.79
C ASP A 431 -1.27 -19.53 1.19
N VAL A 432 -1.68 -18.29 0.96
CA VAL A 432 -0.86 -17.10 1.18
C VAL A 432 -1.59 -16.11 2.08
N ARG A 433 -0.92 -15.59 3.10
CA ARG A 433 -1.50 -14.77 4.16
C ARG A 433 -0.59 -13.62 4.54
N GLU A 434 -1.14 -12.73 5.33
CA GLU A 434 -0.42 -11.64 6.00
C GLU A 434 0.47 -10.82 5.04
N PRO A 435 -0.09 -10.33 3.93
CA PRO A 435 0.66 -9.48 3.03
C PRO A 435 0.99 -8.14 3.69
N VAL A 436 2.19 -7.64 3.39
CA VAL A 436 2.58 -6.27 3.74
C VAL A 436 3.28 -5.61 2.57
N TRP A 437 2.83 -4.40 2.22
CA TRP A 437 3.45 -3.61 1.17
C TRP A 437 4.70 -2.90 1.69
N GLY A 438 5.81 -3.02 0.97
CA GLY A 438 7.05 -2.33 1.28
C GLY A 438 7.01 -0.85 0.89
N PRO A 439 7.92 -0.05 1.44
CA PRO A 439 8.05 1.36 1.09
C PRO A 439 8.59 1.53 -0.33
N PHE A 440 8.62 2.76 -0.81
CA PHE A 440 9.37 3.08 -2.02
C PHE A 440 10.83 2.63 -1.90
N GLY A 441 11.36 2.00 -2.95
CA GLY A 441 12.77 1.66 -3.03
C GLY A 441 13.66 2.91 -2.99
N ARG A 442 14.87 2.74 -2.42
CA ARG A 442 15.93 3.76 -2.46
C ARG A 442 16.47 3.93 -3.85
#